data_b928f85fbbfd7de09d98f6f9d0c3d39e
#
_entry.id   b928f85fbbfd7de09d98f6f9d0c3d39e
#
_cell.length_a   1.000
_cell.length_b   1.000
_cell.length_c   1.000
_cell.angle_alpha   90.00
_cell.angle_beta   90.00
_cell.angle_gamma   90.00
#
_symmetry.space_group_name_H-M   'P 1'
#
loop_
_entity.id
_entity.type
_entity.pdbx_description
1 polymer ?
#
loop_
_entity_poly.entity_id
_entity_poly.type
_entity_poly.pdbx_seq_one_letter_code
_entity_poly.pdbx_strand_id
1 'polypeptide(L)'
;MGKNVVVIGTQWGDEGKGKIVDWLTESATGVVRYHGGHNAGHTLVIGGRKTVLRLIPSGVLRPNVGIYVGNGVVLSPGALLQEIGELESAGVNVRSRLKISPACPLVLPIHVALDQAREASMGDEKIGTTGRGIGPAYEDKIARRALRVQDLLDPDRFSAKLEALLEFHNFMLVNYYKRDPVHFAKTRDEALSQALELRPMVADVAGLLHEARERGESLLFEGAQGALLDIDHGTYPYVTSSNCLSGAAAAGCGIGPQMLDYVLGIVKAYATRVGTGPFPTELTDDIGAGLAKRGNEFGSVTGRPRRCGWLDLAALKRSLQLNGVDGLCITKLDVLDGMDEIKVCTSYRLDGRAVDLIPTGAEAVARCTPVYETMPGWKDSTVGARSFAALPDNARAYLNRIEALTGVPIAMVSTGPDRDETILVHHPFH
;
A
#
# COMPACT_ATOMS: atom_id res chain seq x y z
N MET A 1 -1.58 -22.05 18.55
CA MET A 1 -1.58 -20.58 18.53
C MET A 1 -2.01 -20.15 17.15
N GLY A 2 -2.83 -19.11 17.05
CA GLY A 2 -3.13 -18.50 15.77
C GLY A 2 -1.86 -17.94 15.11
N LYS A 3 -1.84 -17.95 13.79
CA LYS A 3 -0.70 -17.44 12.97
C LYS A 3 -1.04 -16.04 12.48
N ASN A 4 -0.13 -15.10 12.60
CA ASN A 4 -0.29 -13.74 12.11
C ASN A 4 0.41 -13.59 10.77
N VAL A 5 -0.30 -13.02 9.79
CA VAL A 5 0.19 -12.85 8.42
C VAL A 5 0.34 -11.38 8.08
N VAL A 6 1.47 -10.99 7.51
CA VAL A 6 1.71 -9.65 6.97
C VAL A 6 1.63 -9.69 5.45
N VAL A 7 0.76 -8.88 4.86
CA VAL A 7 0.64 -8.74 3.40
C VAL A 7 1.28 -7.44 2.96
N ILE A 8 2.30 -7.53 2.12
CA ILE A 8 3.04 -6.38 1.59
C ILE A 8 3.01 -6.33 0.06
N GLY A 9 3.15 -5.14 -0.50
CA GLY A 9 3.52 -4.97 -1.91
C GLY A 9 5.02 -5.04 -2.09
N THR A 10 5.48 -5.77 -3.08
CA THR A 10 6.92 -5.98 -3.32
C THR A 10 7.50 -5.06 -4.40
N GLN A 11 6.67 -4.31 -5.10
CA GLN A 11 7.04 -3.43 -6.22
C GLN A 11 6.78 -1.97 -5.86
N TRP A 12 6.28 -1.16 -6.81
CA TRP A 12 5.92 0.26 -6.60
C TRP A 12 4.44 0.48 -6.23
N GLY A 13 3.82 -0.44 -5.51
CA GLY A 13 2.40 -0.39 -5.18
C GLY A 13 1.50 -0.88 -6.32
N ASP A 14 0.19 -0.84 -6.08
CA ASP A 14 -0.84 -1.26 -7.05
C ASP A 14 -0.73 -2.74 -7.51
N GLU A 15 -0.10 -3.61 -6.70
CA GLU A 15 0.05 -5.03 -6.97
C GLU A 15 -1.26 -5.83 -6.81
N GLY A 16 -2.34 -5.20 -6.35
CA GLY A 16 -3.62 -5.90 -6.13
C GLY A 16 -3.79 -6.48 -4.72
N LYS A 17 -3.09 -5.92 -3.72
CA LYS A 17 -3.13 -6.37 -2.31
C LYS A 17 -4.54 -6.51 -1.74
N GLY A 18 -5.43 -5.54 -2.01
CA GLY A 18 -6.77 -5.50 -1.42
C GLY A 18 -7.57 -6.79 -1.64
N LYS A 19 -7.59 -7.32 -2.86
CA LYS A 19 -8.24 -8.60 -3.19
C LYS A 19 -7.70 -9.74 -2.33
N ILE A 20 -6.39 -9.84 -2.20
CA ILE A 20 -5.73 -10.93 -1.46
C ILE A 20 -5.95 -10.78 0.04
N VAL A 21 -5.90 -9.56 0.58
CA VAL A 21 -6.25 -9.29 1.98
C VAL A 21 -7.69 -9.70 2.27
N ASP A 22 -8.64 -9.28 1.43
CA ASP A 22 -10.04 -9.67 1.59
C ASP A 22 -10.24 -11.20 1.51
N TRP A 23 -9.55 -11.87 0.59
CA TRP A 23 -9.58 -13.33 0.49
C TRP A 23 -9.04 -13.99 1.77
N LEU A 24 -7.87 -13.59 2.24
CA LEU A 24 -7.21 -14.13 3.44
C LEU A 24 -7.98 -13.81 4.73
N THR A 25 -8.78 -12.76 4.73
CA THR A 25 -9.58 -12.36 5.90
C THR A 25 -10.56 -13.45 6.33
N GLU A 26 -10.90 -14.41 5.48
CA GLU A 26 -11.71 -15.58 5.86
C GLU A 26 -11.07 -16.40 6.97
N SER A 27 -9.74 -16.43 7.04
CA SER A 27 -8.96 -17.16 8.05
C SER A 27 -8.46 -16.27 9.19
N ALA A 28 -8.89 -15.01 9.26
CA ALA A 28 -8.45 -14.04 10.27
C ALA A 28 -9.61 -13.56 11.13
N THR A 29 -9.36 -13.31 12.41
CA THR A 29 -10.31 -12.68 13.33
C THR A 29 -10.25 -11.17 13.30
N GLY A 30 -9.14 -10.60 12.80
CA GLY A 30 -8.94 -9.16 12.68
C GLY A 30 -7.99 -8.76 11.55
N VAL A 31 -8.25 -7.59 10.97
CA VAL A 31 -7.38 -6.97 9.93
C VAL A 31 -6.87 -5.64 10.41
N VAL A 32 -5.57 -5.41 10.27
CA VAL A 32 -4.85 -4.26 10.84
C VAL A 32 -4.17 -3.46 9.74
N ARG A 33 -4.51 -2.18 9.60
CA ARG A 33 -3.74 -1.23 8.80
C ARG A 33 -2.67 -0.60 9.67
N TYR A 34 -1.41 -0.67 9.25
CA TYR A 34 -0.29 -0.28 10.11
C TYR A 34 0.51 0.93 9.61
N HIS A 35 0.32 1.41 8.38
CA HIS A 35 0.98 2.61 7.84
C HIS A 35 0.22 3.24 6.67
N GLY A 36 0.75 4.35 6.16
CA GLY A 36 0.15 5.11 5.07
C GLY A 36 -0.99 6.00 5.56
N GLY A 37 -1.86 6.38 4.66
CA GLY A 37 -3.02 7.22 4.93
C GLY A 37 -4.07 7.03 3.83
N HIS A 38 -4.95 8.00 3.65
CA HIS A 38 -6.00 7.97 2.62
C HIS A 38 -5.50 8.21 1.18
N ASN A 39 -4.18 8.23 0.99
CA ASN A 39 -3.53 8.20 -0.33
C ASN A 39 -3.56 6.81 -0.98
N ALA A 40 -3.74 5.75 -0.20
CA ALA A 40 -3.91 4.41 -0.73
C ALA A 40 -5.29 4.22 -1.37
N GLY A 41 -5.42 3.24 -2.26
CA GLY A 41 -6.68 2.83 -2.85
C GLY A 41 -6.68 1.33 -3.10
N HIS A 42 -7.36 0.58 -2.24
CA HIS A 42 -7.53 -0.86 -2.38
C HIS A 42 -8.87 -1.15 -3.05
N THR A 43 -8.81 -1.61 -4.28
CA THR A 43 -10.01 -1.98 -5.03
C THR A 43 -10.36 -3.44 -4.78
N LEU A 44 -11.59 -3.69 -4.39
CA LEU A 44 -12.19 -5.00 -4.20
C LEU A 44 -13.29 -5.21 -5.23
N VAL A 45 -13.37 -6.41 -5.80
CA VAL A 45 -14.48 -6.83 -6.65
C VAL A 45 -15.07 -8.10 -6.05
N ILE A 46 -16.33 -8.02 -5.65
CA ILE A 46 -17.04 -9.12 -5.00
C ILE A 46 -18.41 -9.26 -5.68
N GLY A 47 -18.62 -10.40 -6.34
CA GLY A 47 -19.85 -10.62 -7.08
C GLY A 47 -20.13 -9.53 -8.12
N GLY A 48 -19.09 -9.04 -8.81
CA GLY A 48 -19.17 -7.96 -9.79
C GLY A 48 -19.28 -6.54 -9.21
N ARG A 49 -19.49 -6.37 -7.90
CA ARG A 49 -19.57 -5.05 -7.26
C ARG A 49 -18.17 -4.56 -6.87
N LYS A 50 -17.81 -3.36 -7.36
CA LYS A 50 -16.54 -2.70 -7.05
C LYS A 50 -16.67 -1.81 -5.83
N THR A 51 -15.75 -1.98 -4.85
CA THR A 51 -15.57 -1.12 -3.67
C THR A 51 -14.13 -0.64 -3.61
N VAL A 52 -13.91 0.64 -3.32
CA VAL A 52 -12.56 1.23 -3.18
C VAL A 52 -12.38 1.69 -1.75
N LEU A 53 -11.42 1.09 -1.05
CA LEU A 53 -11.05 1.41 0.33
C LEU A 53 -9.77 2.26 0.36
N ARG A 54 -9.69 3.18 1.32
CA ARG A 54 -8.56 4.12 1.44
C ARG A 54 -7.84 3.99 2.79
N LEU A 55 -8.55 4.21 3.89
CA LEU A 55 -8.06 4.11 5.28
C LEU A 55 -8.50 2.82 5.95
N ILE A 56 -9.73 2.40 5.68
CA ILE A 56 -10.32 1.22 6.31
C ILE A 56 -9.69 -0.04 5.71
N PRO A 57 -9.24 -1.00 6.54
CA PRO A 57 -8.69 -2.26 6.09
C PRO A 57 -9.64 -3.07 5.19
N SER A 58 -9.08 -3.78 4.21
CA SER A 58 -9.83 -4.50 3.16
C SER A 58 -10.75 -5.60 3.69
N GLY A 59 -10.49 -6.12 4.89
CA GLY A 59 -11.34 -7.10 5.56
C GLY A 59 -12.68 -6.58 6.05
N VAL A 60 -12.98 -5.27 5.95
CA VAL A 60 -14.22 -4.66 6.43
C VAL A 60 -15.48 -5.25 5.81
N LEU A 61 -15.39 -5.78 4.59
CA LEU A 61 -16.52 -6.40 3.87
C LEU A 61 -16.87 -7.79 4.41
N ARG A 62 -16.04 -8.39 5.27
CA ARG A 62 -16.35 -9.64 5.97
C ARG A 62 -17.04 -9.33 7.30
N PRO A 63 -18.22 -9.91 7.60
CA PRO A 63 -18.86 -9.75 8.89
C PRO A 63 -18.02 -10.43 9.98
N ASN A 64 -18.16 -9.98 11.24
CA ASN A 64 -17.54 -10.58 12.43
C ASN A 64 -15.99 -10.50 12.49
N VAL A 65 -15.35 -9.68 11.65
CA VAL A 65 -13.91 -9.44 11.67
C VAL A 65 -13.63 -8.10 12.33
N GLY A 66 -12.71 -8.07 13.30
CA GLY A 66 -12.23 -6.82 13.92
C GLY A 66 -11.42 -5.99 12.92
N ILE A 67 -11.63 -4.68 12.93
CA ILE A 67 -10.97 -3.75 12.00
C ILE A 67 -10.14 -2.78 12.82
N TYR A 68 -8.83 -2.74 12.58
CA TYR A 68 -7.88 -1.99 13.41
C TYR A 68 -7.06 -1.00 12.57
N VAL A 69 -6.92 0.22 13.06
CA VAL A 69 -6.03 1.25 12.51
C VAL A 69 -4.93 1.53 13.53
N GLY A 70 -3.71 1.08 13.22
CA GLY A 70 -2.53 1.21 14.06
C GLY A 70 -1.94 2.61 14.05
N ASN A 71 -1.09 2.90 15.03
CA ASN A 71 -0.44 4.20 15.26
C ASN A 71 0.50 4.67 14.14
N GLY A 72 0.87 3.77 13.23
CA GLY A 72 1.68 4.12 12.05
C GLY A 72 0.91 4.82 10.94
N VAL A 73 -0.43 4.75 10.96
CA VAL A 73 -1.29 5.42 9.98
C VAL A 73 -1.40 6.91 10.29
N VAL A 74 -1.25 7.78 9.27
CA VAL A 74 -1.63 9.19 9.36
C VAL A 74 -3.09 9.33 8.94
N LEU A 75 -3.93 9.79 9.86
CA LEU A 75 -5.38 9.70 9.79
C LEU A 75 -6.02 11.06 9.48
N SER A 76 -6.74 11.15 8.37
CA SER A 76 -7.64 12.28 8.10
C SER A 76 -9.03 11.96 8.67
N PRO A 77 -9.50 12.70 9.71
CA PRO A 77 -10.82 12.46 10.29
C PRO A 77 -11.96 12.52 9.26
N GLY A 78 -11.98 13.58 8.45
CA GLY A 78 -13.01 13.76 7.44
C GLY A 78 -13.02 12.67 6.38
N ALA A 79 -11.84 12.27 5.88
CA ALA A 79 -11.72 11.19 4.89
C ALA A 79 -12.18 9.83 5.46
N LEU A 80 -11.86 9.55 6.72
CA LEU A 80 -12.30 8.33 7.39
C LEU A 80 -13.83 8.30 7.59
N LEU A 81 -14.42 9.39 8.08
CA LEU A 81 -15.86 9.48 8.28
C LEU A 81 -16.64 9.39 6.97
N GLN A 82 -16.12 10.00 5.90
CA GLN A 82 -16.69 9.84 4.56
C GLN A 82 -16.67 8.38 4.12
N GLU A 83 -15.54 7.69 4.27
CA GLU A 83 -15.40 6.29 3.88
C GLU A 83 -16.32 5.37 4.72
N ILE A 84 -16.46 5.63 6.02
CA ILE A 84 -17.43 4.95 6.89
C ILE A 84 -18.85 5.15 6.36
N GLY A 85 -19.25 6.39 6.06
CA GLY A 85 -20.57 6.70 5.53
C GLY A 85 -20.89 6.02 4.20
N GLU A 86 -19.91 5.97 3.28
CA GLU A 86 -20.01 5.26 2.00
C GLU A 86 -20.27 3.76 2.21
N LEU A 87 -19.54 3.12 3.14
CA LEU A 87 -19.68 1.70 3.45
C LEU A 87 -20.97 1.38 4.18
N GLU A 88 -21.35 2.17 5.17
CA GLU A 88 -22.59 1.96 5.95
C GLU A 88 -23.83 2.17 5.07
N SER A 89 -23.80 3.15 4.15
CA SER A 89 -24.85 3.33 3.13
C SER A 89 -24.97 2.13 2.19
N ALA A 90 -23.89 1.36 2.04
CA ALA A 90 -23.86 0.11 1.29
C ALA A 90 -24.23 -1.14 2.14
N GLY A 91 -24.64 -0.95 3.39
CA GLY A 91 -25.07 -2.02 4.29
C GLY A 91 -23.92 -2.70 5.06
N VAL A 92 -22.71 -2.14 5.05
CA VAL A 92 -21.55 -2.70 5.78
C VAL A 92 -21.49 -2.08 7.17
N ASN A 93 -21.58 -2.90 8.22
CA ASN A 93 -21.40 -2.45 9.59
C ASN A 93 -19.93 -2.14 9.87
N VAL A 94 -19.56 -0.87 10.04
CA VAL A 94 -18.18 -0.41 10.25
C VAL A 94 -17.94 0.03 11.69
N ARG A 95 -18.71 0.99 12.19
CA ARG A 95 -18.45 1.69 13.47
C ARG A 95 -18.33 0.76 14.67
N SER A 96 -19.12 -0.31 14.73
CA SER A 96 -19.08 -1.25 15.87
C SER A 96 -17.78 -2.09 15.94
N ARG A 97 -17.12 -2.27 14.79
CA ARG A 97 -15.94 -3.15 14.63
C ARG A 97 -14.62 -2.40 14.46
N LEU A 98 -14.68 -1.13 14.06
CA LEU A 98 -13.49 -0.30 13.82
C LEU A 98 -12.91 0.17 15.16
N LYS A 99 -11.59 -0.04 15.33
CA LYS A 99 -10.79 0.48 16.44
C LYS A 99 -9.61 1.27 15.90
N ILE A 100 -9.42 2.46 16.44
CA ILE A 100 -8.42 3.45 15.99
C ILE A 100 -7.47 3.72 17.14
N SER A 101 -6.17 3.58 16.88
CA SER A 101 -5.16 3.94 17.87
C SER A 101 -5.20 5.42 18.23
N PRO A 102 -5.21 5.80 19.52
CA PRO A 102 -5.14 7.19 19.96
C PRO A 102 -3.84 7.88 19.52
N ALA A 103 -2.80 7.10 19.20
CA ALA A 103 -1.49 7.62 18.80
C ALA A 103 -1.35 7.89 17.29
N CYS A 104 -2.38 7.66 16.47
CA CYS A 104 -2.37 8.03 15.05
C CYS A 104 -2.19 9.54 14.89
N PRO A 105 -1.18 10.02 14.13
CA PRO A 105 -1.07 11.42 13.75
C PRO A 105 -2.24 11.84 12.85
N LEU A 106 -2.69 13.08 13.00
CA LEU A 106 -3.77 13.65 12.19
C LEU A 106 -3.24 14.24 10.89
N VAL A 107 -3.98 14.01 9.80
CA VAL A 107 -3.87 14.81 8.57
C VAL A 107 -4.93 15.91 8.65
N LEU A 108 -4.49 17.15 8.72
CA LEU A 108 -5.31 18.35 8.82
C LEU A 108 -5.22 19.20 7.54
N PRO A 109 -6.11 20.17 7.30
CA PRO A 109 -6.07 21.04 6.12
C PRO A 109 -4.71 21.69 5.86
N ILE A 110 -3.95 22.03 6.91
CA ILE A 110 -2.61 22.60 6.78
C ILE A 110 -1.63 21.66 6.08
N HIS A 111 -1.71 20.35 6.35
CA HIS A 111 -0.85 19.36 5.71
C HIS A 111 -1.17 19.25 4.21
N VAL A 112 -2.44 19.32 3.85
CA VAL A 112 -2.89 19.31 2.44
C VAL A 112 -2.37 20.57 1.72
N ALA A 113 -2.51 21.75 2.33
CA ALA A 113 -2.03 23.01 1.78
C ALA A 113 -0.51 23.01 1.55
N LEU A 114 0.26 22.46 2.52
CA LEU A 114 1.71 22.32 2.38
C LEU A 114 2.12 21.34 1.28
N ASP A 115 1.47 20.17 1.19
CA ASP A 115 1.75 19.18 0.15
C ASP A 115 1.55 19.76 -1.24
N GLN A 116 0.42 20.44 -1.46
CA GLN A 116 0.10 21.11 -2.73
C GLN A 116 1.04 22.27 -3.04
N ALA A 117 1.41 23.06 -2.02
CA ALA A 117 2.34 24.18 -2.21
C ALA A 117 3.75 23.69 -2.59
N ARG A 118 4.24 22.63 -1.97
CA ARG A 118 5.53 21.99 -2.26
C ARG A 118 5.57 21.44 -3.68
N GLU A 119 4.59 20.63 -4.06
CA GLU A 119 4.51 20.09 -5.43
C GLU A 119 4.45 21.20 -6.49
N ALA A 120 3.68 22.25 -6.24
CA ALA A 120 3.59 23.38 -7.16
C ALA A 120 4.91 24.18 -7.28
N SER A 121 5.71 24.23 -6.21
CA SER A 121 6.99 24.97 -6.21
C SER A 121 8.13 24.23 -6.91
N MET A 122 8.02 22.88 -7.05
CA MET A 122 9.08 22.04 -7.64
C MET A 122 9.04 21.98 -9.18
N GLY A 123 7.98 22.48 -9.82
CA GLY A 123 7.87 22.46 -11.29
C GLY A 123 8.03 21.05 -11.87
N ASP A 124 9.06 20.86 -12.71
CA ASP A 124 9.33 19.56 -13.36
C ASP A 124 9.99 18.54 -12.41
N GLU A 125 10.58 18.99 -11.32
CA GLU A 125 11.23 18.13 -10.31
C GLU A 125 10.25 17.56 -9.25
N LYS A 126 8.95 17.78 -9.44
CA LYS A 126 7.92 17.30 -8.51
C LYS A 126 7.99 15.79 -8.29
N ILE A 127 7.74 15.37 -7.07
CA ILE A 127 7.69 13.96 -6.68
C ILE A 127 6.46 13.26 -7.31
N GLY A 128 5.39 14.02 -7.55
CA GLY A 128 4.13 13.48 -8.05
C GLY A 128 3.25 12.91 -6.93
N THR A 129 3.21 13.61 -5.78
CA THR A 129 2.39 13.21 -4.63
C THR A 129 0.90 13.19 -4.97
N THR A 130 0.08 12.67 -4.06
CA THR A 130 -1.38 12.69 -4.22
C THR A 130 -1.98 14.04 -3.81
N GLY A 131 -1.20 14.97 -3.26
CA GLY A 131 -1.67 16.26 -2.76
C GLY A 131 -2.58 16.17 -1.53
N ARG A 132 -2.50 15.07 -0.77
CA ARG A 132 -3.40 14.77 0.35
C ARG A 132 -2.80 15.04 1.73
N GLY A 133 -1.61 15.64 1.79
CA GLY A 133 -0.97 16.03 3.04
C GLY A 133 -0.29 14.88 3.80
N ILE A 134 -0.08 13.73 3.17
CA ILE A 134 0.50 12.56 3.82
C ILE A 134 1.95 12.83 4.25
N GLY A 135 2.77 13.37 3.34
CA GLY A 135 4.17 13.71 3.62
C GLY A 135 4.32 14.70 4.77
N PRO A 136 3.69 15.87 4.72
CA PRO A 136 3.73 16.83 5.81
C PRO A 136 3.23 16.29 7.16
N ALA A 137 2.23 15.40 7.19
CA ALA A 137 1.78 14.77 8.42
C ALA A 137 2.81 13.82 9.03
N TYR A 138 3.53 13.03 8.20
CA TYR A 138 4.66 12.22 8.66
C TYR A 138 5.85 13.08 9.12
N GLU A 139 6.15 14.18 8.43
CA GLU A 139 7.16 15.16 8.84
C GLU A 139 6.87 15.68 10.25
N ASP A 140 5.64 16.09 10.50
CA ASP A 140 5.23 16.58 11.82
C ASP A 140 5.28 15.49 12.89
N LYS A 141 4.96 14.25 12.55
CA LYS A 141 5.13 13.11 13.47
C LYS A 141 6.59 12.98 13.92
N ILE A 142 7.54 13.00 12.98
CA ILE A 142 8.97 12.85 13.28
C ILE A 142 9.53 14.07 13.97
N ALA A 143 9.07 15.27 13.61
CA ALA A 143 9.40 16.54 14.28
C ALA A 143 8.76 16.68 15.68
N ARG A 144 7.89 15.75 16.10
CA ARG A 144 7.21 15.72 17.41
C ARG A 144 6.26 16.90 17.64
N ARG A 145 5.72 17.51 16.58
CA ARG A 145 4.71 18.56 16.62
C ARG A 145 3.34 18.12 16.10
N ALA A 146 3.20 16.86 15.63
CA ALA A 146 1.94 16.34 15.16
C ALA A 146 0.87 16.36 16.24
N LEU A 147 -0.35 16.74 15.87
CA LEU A 147 -1.54 16.43 16.64
C LEU A 147 -1.92 14.98 16.38
N ARG A 148 -2.39 14.29 17.41
CA ARG A 148 -2.80 12.88 17.36
C ARG A 148 -4.29 12.74 17.63
N VAL A 149 -4.84 11.58 17.32
CA VAL A 149 -6.26 11.26 17.58
C VAL A 149 -6.62 11.51 19.06
N GLN A 150 -5.74 11.15 20.00
CA GLN A 150 -5.96 11.43 21.43
C GLN A 150 -6.11 12.91 21.78
N ASP A 151 -5.50 13.82 21.03
CA ASP A 151 -5.62 15.25 21.26
C ASP A 151 -7.03 15.76 20.96
N LEU A 152 -7.74 15.15 19.99
CA LEU A 152 -9.14 15.46 19.69
C LEU A 152 -10.11 15.15 20.85
N LEU A 153 -9.69 14.32 21.81
CA LEU A 153 -10.52 13.95 22.96
C LEU A 153 -10.51 15.03 24.06
N ASP A 154 -9.60 16.01 23.94
CA ASP A 154 -9.45 17.16 24.85
C ASP A 154 -9.44 18.45 24.00
N PRO A 155 -10.58 19.15 23.88
CA PRO A 155 -10.74 20.31 23.01
C PRO A 155 -9.79 21.47 23.31
N ASP A 156 -9.45 21.71 24.58
CA ASP A 156 -8.59 22.82 24.97
C ASP A 156 -7.13 22.51 24.57
N ARG A 157 -6.67 21.31 24.85
CA ARG A 157 -5.34 20.84 24.44
C ARG A 157 -5.21 20.78 22.92
N PHE A 158 -6.24 20.29 22.21
CA PHE A 158 -6.26 20.28 20.76
C PHE A 158 -6.13 21.69 20.18
N SER A 159 -6.92 22.64 20.72
CA SER A 159 -6.92 24.03 20.26
C SER A 159 -5.54 24.69 20.44
N ALA A 160 -4.94 24.56 21.62
CA ALA A 160 -3.62 25.13 21.90
C ALA A 160 -2.52 24.55 20.98
N LYS A 161 -2.52 23.24 20.78
CA LYS A 161 -1.56 22.59 19.86
C LYS A 161 -1.81 22.97 18.40
N LEU A 162 -3.07 23.08 17.98
CA LEU A 162 -3.42 23.48 16.61
C LEU A 162 -2.95 24.91 16.34
N GLU A 163 -3.15 25.83 17.28
CA GLU A 163 -2.70 27.21 17.14
C GLU A 163 -1.18 27.27 16.90
N ALA A 164 -0.39 26.61 17.73
CA ALA A 164 1.07 26.54 17.57
C ALA A 164 1.50 25.88 16.24
N LEU A 165 0.80 24.81 15.81
CA LEU A 165 1.05 24.16 14.54
C LEU A 165 0.78 25.09 13.35
N LEU A 166 -0.36 25.79 13.38
CA LEU A 166 -0.76 26.70 12.32
C LEU A 166 0.12 27.95 12.27
N GLU A 167 0.55 28.49 13.40
CA GLU A 167 1.52 29.60 13.44
C GLU A 167 2.78 29.22 12.65
N PHE A 168 3.37 28.09 12.96
CA PHE A 168 4.59 27.60 12.30
C PHE A 168 4.39 27.38 10.78
N HIS A 169 3.36 26.62 10.41
CA HIS A 169 3.16 26.24 9.02
C HIS A 169 2.57 27.35 8.13
N ASN A 170 1.70 28.22 8.69
CA ASN A 170 1.21 29.38 7.97
C ASN A 170 2.33 30.38 7.67
N PHE A 171 3.34 30.48 8.57
CA PHE A 171 4.53 31.27 8.26
C PHE A 171 5.19 30.77 6.98
N MET A 172 5.35 29.47 6.82
CA MET A 172 5.92 28.86 5.61
C MET A 172 5.01 29.06 4.37
N LEU A 173 3.71 28.83 4.51
CA LEU A 173 2.75 28.99 3.42
C LEU A 173 2.79 30.44 2.88
N VAL A 174 2.69 31.42 3.76
CA VAL A 174 2.58 32.84 3.38
C VAL A 174 3.92 33.39 2.92
N ASN A 175 4.99 33.18 3.70
CA ASN A 175 6.26 33.88 3.48
C ASN A 175 7.16 33.16 2.44
N TYR A 176 7.13 31.83 2.38
CA TYR A 176 7.95 31.07 1.43
C TYR A 176 7.17 30.67 0.18
N TYR A 177 6.02 29.98 0.33
CA TYR A 177 5.24 29.47 -0.78
C TYR A 177 4.30 30.49 -1.43
N LYS A 178 4.08 31.68 -0.81
CA LYS A 178 3.17 32.72 -1.30
C LYS A 178 1.75 32.21 -1.51
N ARG A 179 1.26 31.45 -0.52
CA ARG A 179 -0.09 30.87 -0.49
C ARG A 179 -0.87 31.42 0.70
N ASP A 180 -2.19 31.29 0.64
CA ASP A 180 -3.08 31.73 1.71
C ASP A 180 -2.89 30.90 2.97
N PRO A 181 -3.00 31.49 4.15
CA PRO A 181 -2.92 30.77 5.42
C PRO A 181 -4.16 29.88 5.63
N VAL A 182 -4.01 28.81 6.39
CA VAL A 182 -5.12 27.98 6.85
C VAL A 182 -5.73 28.61 8.11
N HIS A 183 -7.05 28.74 8.13
CA HIS A 183 -7.79 29.40 9.20
C HIS A 183 -7.95 28.52 10.44
N PHE A 184 -7.51 29.03 11.60
CA PHE A 184 -7.57 28.32 12.87
C PHE A 184 -8.99 27.92 13.26
N ALA A 185 -9.91 28.89 13.37
CA ALA A 185 -11.27 28.64 13.87
C ALA A 185 -12.00 27.56 13.01
N LYS A 186 -11.93 27.68 11.69
CA LYS A 186 -12.53 26.70 10.76
C LYS A 186 -11.93 25.30 10.98
N THR A 187 -10.61 25.18 11.03
CA THR A 187 -9.93 23.88 11.18
C THR A 187 -10.23 23.25 12.53
N ARG A 188 -10.25 24.06 13.61
CA ARG A 188 -10.58 23.60 14.96
C ARG A 188 -12.01 23.08 15.03
N ASP A 189 -12.98 23.88 14.59
CA ASP A 189 -14.39 23.56 14.73
C ASP A 189 -14.79 22.32 13.93
N GLU A 190 -14.25 22.20 12.70
CA GLU A 190 -14.43 21.02 11.87
C GLU A 190 -13.82 19.76 12.53
N ALA A 191 -12.58 19.83 13.00
CA ALA A 191 -11.91 18.70 13.63
C ALA A 191 -12.59 18.26 14.94
N LEU A 192 -13.05 19.20 15.77
CA LEU A 192 -13.75 18.88 17.02
C LEU A 192 -15.16 18.31 16.77
N SER A 193 -15.86 18.76 15.73
CA SER A 193 -17.11 18.14 15.28
C SER A 193 -16.90 16.68 14.87
N GLN A 194 -15.87 16.41 14.07
CA GLN A 194 -15.51 15.05 13.65
C GLN A 194 -15.06 14.18 14.82
N ALA A 195 -14.44 14.76 15.84
CA ALA A 195 -14.00 14.04 17.04
C ALA A 195 -15.14 13.35 17.79
N LEU A 196 -16.33 13.95 17.82
CA LEU A 196 -17.51 13.38 18.48
C LEU A 196 -17.90 12.04 17.85
N GLU A 197 -17.81 11.93 16.53
CA GLU A 197 -18.11 10.69 15.81
C GLU A 197 -16.99 9.63 15.94
N LEU A 198 -15.73 10.08 16.02
CA LEU A 198 -14.58 9.17 16.13
C LEU A 198 -14.39 8.60 17.54
N ARG A 199 -14.77 9.34 18.59
CA ARG A 199 -14.55 8.99 20.00
C ARG A 199 -14.92 7.53 20.36
N PRO A 200 -16.06 6.97 19.94
CA PRO A 200 -16.45 5.59 20.29
C PRO A 200 -15.55 4.52 19.66
N MET A 201 -14.82 4.87 18.62
CA MET A 201 -13.91 3.95 17.89
C MET A 201 -12.47 4.03 18.39
N VAL A 202 -12.12 5.02 19.21
CA VAL A 202 -10.75 5.17 19.76
C VAL A 202 -10.52 4.15 20.85
N ALA A 203 -9.45 3.35 20.71
CA ALA A 203 -9.12 2.28 21.66
C ALA A 203 -7.61 2.01 21.69
N ASP A 204 -7.14 1.37 22.73
CA ASP A 204 -5.77 0.84 22.81
C ASP A 204 -5.60 -0.34 21.83
N VAL A 205 -5.30 0.00 20.58
CA VAL A 205 -5.14 -1.01 19.52
C VAL A 205 -4.00 -1.97 19.85
N ALA A 206 -2.88 -1.50 20.40
CA ALA A 206 -1.76 -2.37 20.75
C ALA A 206 -2.18 -3.42 21.80
N GLY A 207 -2.89 -2.99 22.86
CA GLY A 207 -3.43 -3.88 23.88
C GLY A 207 -4.40 -4.91 23.29
N LEU A 208 -5.34 -4.46 22.44
CA LEU A 208 -6.30 -5.36 21.77
C LEU A 208 -5.64 -6.43 20.89
N LEU A 209 -4.54 -6.08 20.18
CA LEU A 209 -3.80 -7.03 19.36
C LEU A 209 -3.02 -8.04 20.22
N HIS A 210 -2.47 -7.62 21.36
CA HIS A 210 -1.85 -8.51 22.33
C HIS A 210 -2.87 -9.51 22.92
N GLU A 211 -4.02 -9.02 23.37
CA GLU A 211 -5.10 -9.86 23.86
C GLU A 211 -5.58 -10.88 22.82
N ALA A 212 -5.71 -10.47 21.55
CA ALA A 212 -6.06 -11.37 20.45
C ALA A 212 -5.02 -12.50 20.30
N ARG A 213 -3.72 -12.17 20.39
CA ARG A 213 -2.64 -13.16 20.36
C ARG A 213 -2.70 -14.13 21.53
N GLU A 214 -2.97 -13.65 22.75
CA GLU A 214 -3.12 -14.49 23.95
C GLU A 214 -4.31 -15.44 23.83
N ARG A 215 -5.40 -15.01 23.18
CA ARG A 215 -6.54 -15.88 22.88
C ARG A 215 -6.27 -16.89 21.75
N GLY A 216 -5.07 -16.86 21.14
CA GLY A 216 -4.72 -17.73 20.02
C GLY A 216 -5.40 -17.37 18.70
N GLU A 217 -5.86 -16.12 18.55
CA GLU A 217 -6.49 -15.60 17.35
C GLU A 217 -5.46 -15.31 16.25
N SER A 218 -5.91 -15.34 14.98
CA SER A 218 -5.10 -15.04 13.82
C SER A 218 -5.39 -13.61 13.31
N LEU A 219 -4.34 -12.81 13.13
CA LEU A 219 -4.45 -11.43 12.65
C LEU A 219 -3.80 -11.29 11.26
N LEU A 220 -4.40 -10.42 10.44
CA LEU A 220 -3.89 -10.07 9.11
C LEU A 220 -3.44 -8.61 9.09
N PHE A 221 -2.16 -8.38 8.86
CA PHE A 221 -1.58 -7.03 8.78
C PHE A 221 -1.51 -6.58 7.33
N GLU A 222 -2.26 -5.55 7.00
CA GLU A 222 -2.39 -5.01 5.64
C GLU A 222 -1.44 -3.85 5.40
N GLY A 223 -0.44 -4.05 4.53
CA GLY A 223 0.42 -3.00 4.03
C GLY A 223 -0.23 -2.15 2.94
N ALA A 224 0.27 -0.95 2.78
CA ALA A 224 -0.08 -0.05 1.70
C ALA A 224 1.15 0.22 0.82
N GLN A 225 0.96 0.83 -0.35
CA GLN A 225 2.05 1.10 -1.30
C GLN A 225 2.84 -0.19 -1.62
N GLY A 226 4.16 -0.11 -1.77
CA GLY A 226 5.03 -1.24 -2.04
C GLY A 226 6.45 -0.97 -1.57
N ALA A 227 7.27 -2.01 -1.44
CA ALA A 227 8.62 -1.94 -0.88
C ALA A 227 9.55 -0.95 -1.61
N LEU A 228 9.39 -0.80 -2.94
CA LEU A 228 10.17 0.15 -3.74
C LEU A 228 9.70 1.61 -3.59
N LEU A 229 8.63 1.85 -2.84
CA LEU A 229 8.16 3.16 -2.39
C LEU A 229 8.47 3.45 -0.91
N ASP A 230 9.15 2.55 -0.20
CA ASP A 230 9.54 2.75 1.20
C ASP A 230 10.46 3.98 1.33
N ILE A 231 10.25 4.78 2.39
CA ILE A 231 10.99 6.04 2.60
C ILE A 231 12.51 5.83 2.72
N ASP A 232 12.94 4.71 3.30
CA ASP A 232 14.34 4.42 3.56
C ASP A 232 14.98 3.56 2.46
N HIS A 233 14.23 2.59 1.91
CA HIS A 233 14.75 1.54 1.03
C HIS A 233 14.22 1.61 -0.41
N GLY A 234 13.29 2.49 -0.69
CA GLY A 234 12.73 2.70 -2.02
C GLY A 234 13.60 3.56 -2.93
N THR A 235 13.05 3.93 -4.07
CA THR A 235 13.72 4.79 -5.08
C THR A 235 13.67 6.27 -4.67
N TYR A 236 14.24 6.61 -3.52
CA TYR A 236 14.27 7.97 -2.98
C TYR A 236 14.89 8.96 -3.97
N PRO A 237 14.31 10.18 -4.17
CA PRO A 237 13.21 10.78 -3.40
C PRO A 237 11.79 10.42 -3.91
N TYR A 238 11.67 9.62 -4.95
CA TYR A 238 10.38 9.24 -5.56
C TYR A 238 9.74 8.08 -4.80
N VAL A 239 9.36 8.33 -3.56
CA VAL A 239 8.84 7.36 -2.58
C VAL A 239 7.64 7.95 -1.82
N THR A 240 6.94 7.13 -1.04
CA THR A 240 6.00 7.60 -0.02
C THR A 240 6.75 7.99 1.25
N SER A 241 6.10 8.74 2.13
CA SER A 241 6.72 9.22 3.39
C SER A 241 6.59 8.22 4.55
N SER A 242 6.18 6.98 4.27
CA SER A 242 6.07 5.92 5.27
C SER A 242 7.01 4.76 5.00
N ASN A 243 7.32 3.99 6.05
CA ASN A 243 7.93 2.68 5.89
C ASN A 243 6.87 1.68 5.42
N CYS A 244 7.13 1.01 4.29
CA CYS A 244 6.22 0.09 3.61
C CYS A 244 6.62 -1.39 3.80
N LEU A 245 7.72 -1.65 4.51
CA LEU A 245 8.24 -2.99 4.73
C LEU A 245 7.45 -3.74 5.81
N SER A 246 7.59 -5.06 5.84
CA SER A 246 6.93 -5.95 6.82
C SER A 246 7.25 -5.57 8.26
N GLY A 247 8.50 -5.18 8.56
CA GLY A 247 8.93 -4.74 9.89
C GLY A 247 8.18 -3.52 10.41
N ALA A 248 7.64 -2.68 9.53
CA ALA A 248 6.82 -1.53 9.91
C ALA A 248 5.48 -1.94 10.56
N ALA A 249 5.02 -3.17 10.36
CA ALA A 249 3.81 -3.68 11.03
C ALA A 249 4.00 -3.71 12.56
N ALA A 250 5.16 -4.11 13.03
CA ALA A 250 5.46 -4.15 14.46
C ALA A 250 5.41 -2.73 15.07
N ALA A 251 6.20 -1.79 14.53
CA ALA A 251 6.25 -0.41 15.03
C ALA A 251 4.92 0.34 14.81
N GLY A 252 4.26 0.11 13.67
CA GLY A 252 3.01 0.78 13.29
C GLY A 252 1.78 0.31 14.04
N CYS A 253 1.87 -0.80 14.79
CA CYS A 253 0.78 -1.33 15.61
C CYS A 253 1.12 -1.39 17.10
N GLY A 254 2.40 -1.20 17.49
CA GLY A 254 2.86 -1.32 18.88
C GLY A 254 2.94 -2.77 19.35
N ILE A 255 3.32 -3.69 18.46
CA ILE A 255 3.49 -5.12 18.78
C ILE A 255 4.97 -5.53 18.62
N GLY A 256 5.36 -6.63 19.28
CA GLY A 256 6.70 -7.20 19.10
C GLY A 256 6.88 -7.83 17.71
N PRO A 257 8.08 -7.75 17.11
CA PRO A 257 8.31 -8.34 15.78
C PRO A 257 8.09 -9.85 15.73
N GLN A 258 8.25 -10.56 16.86
CA GLN A 258 7.99 -12.01 16.97
C GLN A 258 6.48 -12.36 16.87
N MET A 259 5.60 -11.37 16.84
CA MET A 259 4.18 -11.58 16.56
C MET A 259 3.87 -11.68 15.05
N LEU A 260 4.86 -11.48 14.18
CA LEU A 260 4.71 -11.58 12.74
C LEU A 260 5.22 -12.95 12.29
N ASP A 261 4.30 -13.88 12.02
CA ASP A 261 4.63 -15.31 11.83
C ASP A 261 4.85 -15.68 10.36
N TYR A 262 4.30 -14.88 9.40
CA TYR A 262 4.42 -15.11 7.96
C TYR A 262 4.31 -13.81 7.19
N VAL A 263 5.17 -13.62 6.21
CA VAL A 263 5.16 -12.46 5.30
C VAL A 263 4.80 -12.90 3.89
N LEU A 264 3.63 -12.47 3.41
CA LEU A 264 3.17 -12.70 2.04
C LEU A 264 3.52 -11.50 1.16
N GLY A 265 4.40 -11.71 0.18
CA GLY A 265 4.76 -10.71 -0.81
C GLY A 265 3.83 -10.74 -2.03
N ILE A 266 3.11 -9.65 -2.28
CA ILE A 266 2.27 -9.53 -3.47
C ILE A 266 3.11 -8.99 -4.62
N VAL A 267 3.14 -9.73 -5.72
CA VAL A 267 3.90 -9.44 -6.94
C VAL A 267 2.94 -9.40 -8.12
N LYS A 268 2.88 -8.32 -8.85
CA LYS A 268 2.19 -8.28 -10.14
C LYS A 268 3.04 -9.04 -11.18
N ALA A 269 2.43 -9.83 -12.05
CA ALA A 269 3.12 -10.61 -13.08
C ALA A 269 3.92 -9.75 -14.09
N TYR A 270 3.78 -8.44 -14.03
CA TYR A 270 4.56 -7.42 -14.71
C TYR A 270 4.82 -6.26 -13.74
N ALA A 271 5.45 -5.18 -14.15
CA ALA A 271 5.69 -4.04 -13.29
C ALA A 271 4.83 -2.84 -13.68
N THR A 272 4.39 -2.06 -12.67
CA THR A 272 3.75 -0.76 -12.89
C THR A 272 4.26 0.27 -11.92
N ARG A 273 4.27 1.55 -12.34
CA ARG A 273 4.64 2.67 -11.50
C ARG A 273 3.74 3.86 -11.76
N VAL A 274 3.31 4.56 -10.71
CA VAL A 274 2.60 5.84 -10.80
C VAL A 274 3.58 6.98 -10.52
N GLY A 275 3.44 8.08 -11.25
CA GLY A 275 4.24 9.29 -11.04
C GLY A 275 5.65 9.20 -11.63
N THR A 276 6.49 10.13 -11.19
CA THR A 276 7.87 10.30 -11.65
C THR A 276 8.83 9.30 -11.01
N GLY A 277 10.09 9.38 -11.38
CA GLY A 277 11.17 8.52 -10.89
C GLY A 277 11.54 7.39 -11.84
N PRO A 278 12.71 6.75 -11.59
CA PRO A 278 13.27 5.76 -12.49
C PRO A 278 12.46 4.47 -12.53
N PHE A 279 12.37 3.88 -13.71
CA PHE A 279 11.67 2.60 -13.95
C PHE A 279 12.44 1.82 -15.02
N PRO A 280 13.47 1.04 -14.65
CA PRO A 280 14.39 0.42 -15.61
C PRO A 280 13.72 -0.47 -16.65
N THR A 281 12.65 -1.17 -16.29
CA THR A 281 11.94 -2.10 -17.19
C THR A 281 10.72 -1.47 -17.88
N GLU A 282 10.58 -0.15 -17.85
CA GLU A 282 9.45 0.55 -18.49
C GLU A 282 9.37 0.27 -19.99
N LEU A 283 8.16 0.13 -20.47
CA LEU A 283 7.82 -0.07 -21.88
C LEU A 283 7.02 1.14 -22.41
N THR A 284 7.60 1.84 -23.36
CA THR A 284 6.97 3.00 -24.01
C THR A 284 6.44 2.68 -25.42
N ASP A 285 6.37 1.39 -25.75
CA ASP A 285 5.93 0.83 -27.02
C ASP A 285 4.51 0.26 -26.96
N ASP A 286 4.06 -0.38 -28.04
CA ASP A 286 2.75 -1.03 -28.15
C ASP A 286 2.53 -2.13 -27.11
N ILE A 287 3.61 -2.80 -26.65
CA ILE A 287 3.52 -3.81 -25.60
C ILE A 287 3.13 -3.14 -24.27
N GLY A 288 3.80 -2.05 -23.92
CA GLY A 288 3.47 -1.26 -22.72
C GLY A 288 2.05 -0.72 -22.76
N ALA A 289 1.62 -0.18 -23.89
CA ALA A 289 0.24 0.28 -24.12
C ALA A 289 -0.77 -0.87 -24.00
N GLY A 290 -0.42 -2.04 -24.52
CA GLY A 290 -1.22 -3.26 -24.42
C GLY A 290 -1.39 -3.74 -22.98
N LEU A 291 -0.32 -3.76 -22.19
CA LEU A 291 -0.36 -4.08 -20.75
C LEU A 291 -1.25 -3.09 -19.99
N ALA A 292 -1.09 -1.79 -20.23
CA ALA A 292 -1.89 -0.75 -19.60
C ALA A 292 -3.39 -0.92 -19.89
N LYS A 293 -3.75 -1.20 -21.13
CA LYS A 293 -5.14 -1.41 -21.56
C LYS A 293 -5.74 -2.69 -20.97
N ARG A 294 -5.07 -3.85 -21.12
CA ARG A 294 -5.57 -5.14 -20.61
C ARG A 294 -5.62 -5.15 -19.08
N GLY A 295 -4.59 -4.57 -18.44
CA GLY A 295 -4.52 -4.47 -16.99
C GLY A 295 -5.43 -3.40 -16.39
N ASN A 296 -6.09 -2.55 -17.21
CA ASN A 296 -6.83 -1.36 -16.75
C ASN A 296 -5.99 -0.54 -15.76
N GLU A 297 -4.75 -0.17 -16.18
CA GLU A 297 -3.74 0.41 -15.32
C GLU A 297 -3.96 1.92 -15.12
N PHE A 298 -4.98 2.23 -14.31
CA PHE A 298 -5.28 3.57 -13.82
C PHE A 298 -5.40 3.56 -12.30
N GLY A 299 -4.94 4.64 -11.67
CA GLY A 299 -5.02 4.80 -10.21
C GLY A 299 -6.48 4.84 -9.74
N SER A 300 -6.87 3.93 -8.84
CA SER A 300 -8.25 3.80 -8.35
C SER A 300 -8.76 5.04 -7.62
N VAL A 301 -7.87 5.88 -7.10
CA VAL A 301 -8.19 7.08 -6.32
C VAL A 301 -7.98 8.36 -7.12
N THR A 302 -6.90 8.45 -7.91
CA THR A 302 -6.51 9.65 -8.64
C THR A 302 -6.81 9.61 -10.13
N GLY A 303 -7.17 8.42 -10.67
CA GLY A 303 -7.37 8.21 -12.11
C GLY A 303 -6.10 8.35 -12.97
N ARG A 304 -4.93 8.61 -12.36
CA ARG A 304 -3.67 8.77 -13.10
C ARG A 304 -3.28 7.47 -13.80
N PRO A 305 -2.79 7.53 -15.06
CA PRO A 305 -2.28 6.36 -15.75
C PRO A 305 -1.05 5.81 -15.04
N ARG A 306 -0.91 4.49 -15.03
CA ARG A 306 0.28 3.79 -14.57
C ARG A 306 1.19 3.49 -15.75
N ARG A 307 2.47 3.80 -15.60
CA ARG A 307 3.54 3.36 -16.49
C ARG A 307 3.67 1.85 -16.34
N CYS A 308 3.82 1.11 -17.43
CA CYS A 308 3.91 -0.35 -17.44
C CYS A 308 5.29 -0.81 -17.91
N GLY A 309 5.74 -1.96 -17.43
CA GLY A 309 7.02 -2.55 -17.79
C GLY A 309 7.06 -4.05 -17.52
N TRP A 310 8.12 -4.70 -17.99
CA TRP A 310 8.36 -6.11 -17.70
C TRP A 310 8.60 -6.36 -16.21
N LEU A 311 8.34 -7.58 -15.75
CA LEU A 311 8.66 -7.99 -14.39
C LEU A 311 10.15 -7.81 -14.10
N ASP A 312 10.45 -7.13 -13.00
CA ASP A 312 11.81 -6.80 -12.56
C ASP A 312 12.20 -7.67 -11.36
N LEU A 313 12.87 -8.79 -11.63
CA LEU A 313 13.30 -9.71 -10.58
C LEU A 313 14.51 -9.18 -9.80
N ALA A 314 15.34 -8.31 -10.40
CA ALA A 314 16.45 -7.71 -9.66
C ALA A 314 15.93 -6.76 -8.57
N ALA A 315 14.89 -5.98 -8.86
CA ALA A 315 14.19 -5.18 -7.87
C ALA A 315 13.39 -6.05 -6.88
N LEU A 316 12.71 -7.08 -7.38
CA LEU A 316 11.95 -8.01 -6.53
C LEU A 316 12.84 -8.71 -5.51
N LYS A 317 13.99 -9.26 -5.90
CA LYS A 317 14.93 -9.92 -4.98
C LYS A 317 15.33 -9.01 -3.81
N ARG A 318 15.60 -7.72 -4.08
CA ARG A 318 15.89 -6.76 -3.01
C ARG A 318 14.68 -6.60 -2.07
N SER A 319 13.48 -6.47 -2.62
CA SER A 319 12.26 -6.37 -1.82
C SER A 319 12.04 -7.61 -0.94
N LEU A 320 12.29 -8.81 -1.47
CA LEU A 320 12.16 -10.05 -0.72
C LEU A 320 13.15 -10.13 0.45
N GLN A 321 14.40 -9.72 0.22
CA GLN A 321 15.45 -9.66 1.27
C GLN A 321 15.05 -8.70 2.40
N LEU A 322 14.60 -7.49 2.05
CA LEU A 322 14.25 -6.45 3.02
C LEU A 322 13.05 -6.83 3.89
N ASN A 323 12.16 -7.66 3.37
CA ASN A 323 10.90 -8.01 4.02
C ASN A 323 10.93 -9.39 4.69
N GLY A 324 11.92 -10.25 4.41
CA GLY A 324 11.91 -11.63 4.88
C GLY A 324 10.66 -12.37 4.39
N VAL A 325 10.40 -12.33 3.07
CA VAL A 325 9.17 -12.89 2.48
C VAL A 325 9.21 -14.41 2.52
N ASP A 326 8.15 -15.02 3.08
CA ASP A 326 7.99 -16.48 3.20
C ASP A 326 7.29 -17.09 1.99
N GLY A 327 6.42 -16.32 1.32
CA GLY A 327 5.72 -16.77 0.12
C GLY A 327 5.28 -15.63 -0.78
N LEU A 328 5.10 -15.94 -2.07
CA LEU A 328 4.67 -15.00 -3.10
C LEU A 328 3.21 -15.19 -3.45
N CYS A 329 2.51 -14.10 -3.69
CA CYS A 329 1.23 -14.10 -4.40
C CYS A 329 1.41 -13.37 -5.72
N ILE A 330 1.33 -14.10 -6.84
CA ILE A 330 1.43 -13.50 -8.17
C ILE A 330 0.05 -13.04 -8.61
N THR A 331 -0.08 -11.77 -8.98
CA THR A 331 -1.34 -11.16 -9.39
C THR A 331 -1.33 -10.76 -10.86
N LYS A 332 -2.52 -10.62 -11.44
CA LYS A 332 -2.72 -10.16 -12.82
C LYS A 332 -1.98 -11.00 -13.87
N LEU A 333 -1.91 -12.30 -13.66
CA LEU A 333 -1.33 -13.23 -14.62
C LEU A 333 -2.09 -13.20 -15.95
N ASP A 334 -3.40 -13.06 -15.89
CA ASP A 334 -4.34 -12.92 -17.00
C ASP A 334 -4.02 -11.77 -17.97
N VAL A 335 -3.36 -10.74 -17.52
CA VAL A 335 -2.96 -9.59 -18.35
C VAL A 335 -1.89 -9.98 -19.40
N LEU A 336 -1.14 -11.05 -19.15
CA LEU A 336 -0.12 -11.58 -20.06
C LEU A 336 -0.68 -12.57 -21.09
N ASP A 337 -1.95 -12.97 -21.00
CA ASP A 337 -2.60 -13.86 -21.95
C ASP A 337 -2.50 -13.30 -23.38
N GLY A 338 -2.27 -14.18 -24.35
CA GLY A 338 -2.19 -13.86 -25.77
C GLY A 338 -0.84 -13.31 -26.24
N MET A 339 0.15 -13.16 -25.36
CA MET A 339 1.51 -12.73 -25.75
C MET A 339 2.29 -13.87 -26.40
N ASP A 340 3.16 -13.53 -27.36
CA ASP A 340 4.07 -14.50 -28.00
C ASP A 340 5.31 -14.72 -27.15
N GLU A 341 5.86 -13.63 -26.59
CA GLU A 341 7.04 -13.63 -25.75
C GLU A 341 6.82 -12.74 -24.53
N ILE A 342 7.42 -13.15 -23.41
CA ILE A 342 7.43 -12.39 -22.13
C ILE A 342 8.88 -12.25 -21.72
N LYS A 343 9.28 -11.04 -21.31
CA LYS A 343 10.62 -10.79 -20.80
C LYS A 343 10.61 -10.58 -19.30
N VAL A 344 11.65 -11.08 -18.65
CA VAL A 344 11.87 -10.94 -17.21
C VAL A 344 13.25 -10.32 -17.01
N CYS A 345 13.33 -9.21 -16.30
CA CYS A 345 14.60 -8.59 -15.96
C CYS A 345 15.25 -9.37 -14.80
N THR A 346 16.38 -10.02 -15.07
CA THR A 346 17.07 -10.87 -14.09
C THR A 346 18.20 -10.17 -13.37
N SER A 347 18.79 -9.12 -13.99
CA SER A 347 19.88 -8.29 -13.46
C SER A 347 19.94 -6.96 -14.21
N TYR A 348 20.89 -6.08 -13.83
CA TYR A 348 21.17 -4.83 -14.56
C TYR A 348 22.62 -4.73 -14.98
N ARG A 349 22.87 -3.84 -15.94
CA ARG A 349 24.17 -3.22 -16.17
C ARG A 349 24.13 -1.80 -15.60
N LEU A 350 24.99 -1.51 -14.63
CA LEU A 350 25.19 -0.18 -14.06
C LEU A 350 26.63 0.26 -14.36
N ASP A 351 26.79 1.32 -15.15
CA ASP A 351 28.10 1.85 -15.56
C ASP A 351 29.03 0.75 -16.13
N GLY A 352 28.46 -0.16 -16.93
CA GLY A 352 29.16 -1.28 -17.58
C GLY A 352 29.37 -2.52 -16.71
N ARG A 353 29.04 -2.47 -15.40
CA ARG A 353 29.17 -3.59 -14.47
C ARG A 353 27.83 -4.32 -14.30
N ALA A 354 27.88 -5.64 -14.19
CA ALA A 354 26.69 -6.43 -13.85
C ALA A 354 26.33 -6.24 -12.36
N VAL A 355 25.04 -6.04 -12.07
CA VAL A 355 24.46 -5.94 -10.72
C VAL A 355 23.19 -6.77 -10.66
N ASP A 356 23.10 -7.65 -9.67
CA ASP A 356 22.01 -8.62 -9.52
C ASP A 356 20.81 -8.10 -8.70
N LEU A 357 20.97 -6.94 -8.06
CA LEU A 357 19.97 -6.32 -7.24
C LEU A 357 19.80 -4.84 -7.63
N ILE A 358 18.61 -4.30 -7.43
CA ILE A 358 18.37 -2.87 -7.63
C ILE A 358 19.30 -2.05 -6.71
N PRO A 359 20.04 -1.06 -7.23
CA PRO A 359 20.88 -0.20 -6.40
C PRO A 359 20.04 0.76 -5.56
N THR A 360 20.69 1.37 -4.56
CA THR A 360 20.04 2.39 -3.71
C THR A 360 20.09 3.77 -4.39
N GLY A 361 18.98 4.52 -4.31
CA GLY A 361 18.85 5.89 -4.81
C GLY A 361 18.41 5.97 -6.28
N ALA A 362 17.59 6.98 -6.56
CA ALA A 362 17.00 7.15 -7.88
C ALA A 362 18.03 7.36 -8.99
N GLU A 363 19.11 8.08 -8.72
CA GLU A 363 20.15 8.38 -9.70
C GLU A 363 20.90 7.14 -10.19
N ALA A 364 21.18 6.20 -9.28
CA ALA A 364 21.80 4.93 -9.64
C ALA A 364 20.83 4.04 -10.41
N VAL A 365 19.56 3.98 -9.97
CA VAL A 365 18.51 3.21 -10.65
C VAL A 365 18.24 3.75 -12.06
N ALA A 366 18.28 5.07 -12.26
CA ALA A 366 18.10 5.70 -13.58
C ALA A 366 19.19 5.32 -14.60
N ARG A 367 20.38 4.98 -14.14
CA ARG A 367 21.50 4.53 -15.01
C ARG A 367 21.50 3.02 -15.26
N CYS A 368 20.61 2.28 -14.62
CA CYS A 368 20.50 0.84 -14.82
C CYS A 368 19.93 0.51 -16.21
N THR A 369 20.63 -0.35 -16.93
CA THR A 369 20.11 -0.97 -18.15
C THR A 369 19.68 -2.40 -17.81
N PRO A 370 18.41 -2.79 -18.00
CA PRO A 370 17.93 -4.11 -17.65
C PRO A 370 18.52 -5.19 -18.57
N VAL A 371 18.83 -6.33 -17.98
CA VAL A 371 19.23 -7.55 -18.67
C VAL A 371 18.07 -8.52 -18.61
N TYR A 372 17.55 -8.91 -19.77
CA TYR A 372 16.36 -9.74 -19.88
C TYR A 372 16.64 -11.19 -20.20
N GLU A 373 15.88 -12.06 -19.58
CA GLU A 373 15.61 -13.42 -20.05
C GLU A 373 14.29 -13.39 -20.80
N THR A 374 14.26 -13.95 -22.02
CA THR A 374 13.04 -14.07 -22.84
C THR A 374 12.45 -15.46 -22.64
N MET A 375 11.17 -15.52 -22.37
CA MET A 375 10.40 -16.74 -22.19
C MET A 375 9.26 -16.79 -23.22
N PRO A 376 8.84 -17.99 -23.68
CA PRO A 376 7.67 -18.11 -24.52
C PRO A 376 6.42 -17.68 -23.75
N GLY A 377 5.56 -16.90 -24.39
CA GLY A 377 4.25 -16.55 -23.88
C GLY A 377 3.24 -17.68 -24.05
N TRP A 378 1.98 -17.41 -23.78
CA TRP A 378 0.89 -18.37 -23.93
C TRP A 378 -0.33 -17.73 -24.60
N LYS A 379 -1.10 -18.54 -25.36
CA LYS A 379 -2.27 -18.07 -26.11
C LYS A 379 -3.57 -18.38 -25.41
N ASP A 380 -3.61 -19.46 -24.63
CA ASP A 380 -4.79 -19.85 -23.88
C ASP A 380 -5.02 -18.95 -22.68
N SER A 381 -6.28 -18.72 -22.31
CA SER A 381 -6.62 -17.83 -21.20
C SER A 381 -6.30 -18.47 -19.86
N THR A 382 -5.72 -17.67 -18.97
CA THR A 382 -5.54 -18.01 -17.56
C THR A 382 -6.71 -17.54 -16.68
N VAL A 383 -7.64 -16.74 -17.25
CA VAL A 383 -8.78 -16.19 -16.53
C VAL A 383 -9.64 -17.28 -15.89
N GLY A 384 -9.89 -17.16 -14.59
CA GLY A 384 -10.76 -18.10 -13.87
C GLY A 384 -10.15 -19.48 -13.60
N ALA A 385 -8.88 -19.72 -13.92
CA ALA A 385 -8.19 -20.95 -13.52
C ALA A 385 -8.15 -21.05 -11.99
N ARG A 386 -8.53 -22.21 -11.45
CA ARG A 386 -8.65 -22.49 -10.00
C ARG A 386 -7.64 -23.47 -9.46
N SER A 387 -6.79 -24.01 -10.32
CA SER A 387 -5.68 -24.90 -9.93
C SER A 387 -4.45 -24.59 -10.75
N PHE A 388 -3.27 -24.86 -10.18
CA PHE A 388 -2.00 -24.66 -10.90
C PHE A 388 -1.90 -25.54 -12.15
N ALA A 389 -2.44 -26.75 -12.10
CA ALA A 389 -2.47 -27.67 -13.23
C ALA A 389 -3.39 -27.22 -14.39
N ALA A 390 -4.37 -26.35 -14.11
CA ALA A 390 -5.26 -25.80 -15.14
C ALA A 390 -4.64 -24.63 -15.93
N LEU A 391 -3.49 -24.12 -15.50
CA LEU A 391 -2.78 -23.07 -16.23
C LEU A 391 -2.09 -23.62 -17.49
N PRO A 392 -1.97 -22.84 -18.57
CA PRO A 392 -1.15 -23.19 -19.74
C PRO A 392 0.29 -23.54 -19.35
N ASP A 393 0.92 -24.44 -20.10
CA ASP A 393 2.27 -24.93 -19.80
C ASP A 393 3.30 -23.80 -19.68
N ASN A 394 3.27 -22.82 -20.59
CA ASN A 394 4.17 -21.69 -20.57
C ASN A 394 3.86 -20.74 -19.40
N ALA A 395 2.60 -20.59 -18.97
CA ALA A 395 2.25 -19.82 -17.78
C ALA A 395 2.80 -20.49 -16.50
N ARG A 396 2.71 -21.84 -16.41
CA ARG A 396 3.35 -22.59 -15.32
C ARG A 396 4.86 -22.46 -15.37
N ALA A 397 5.48 -22.54 -16.55
CA ALA A 397 6.93 -22.36 -16.70
C ALA A 397 7.37 -20.96 -16.25
N TYR A 398 6.59 -19.91 -16.57
CA TYR A 398 6.84 -18.55 -16.13
C TYR A 398 6.80 -18.44 -14.58
N LEU A 399 5.78 -18.99 -13.94
CA LEU A 399 5.65 -18.98 -12.49
C LEU A 399 6.79 -19.77 -11.81
N ASN A 400 7.09 -20.96 -12.29
CA ASN A 400 8.21 -21.79 -11.79
C ASN A 400 9.55 -21.08 -11.96
N ARG A 401 9.73 -20.30 -13.04
CA ARG A 401 10.95 -19.52 -13.26
C ARG A 401 11.09 -18.38 -12.25
N ILE A 402 10.01 -17.68 -11.92
CA ILE A 402 10.00 -16.67 -10.85
C ILE A 402 10.43 -17.31 -9.52
N GLU A 403 9.81 -18.43 -9.16
CA GLU A 403 10.15 -19.16 -7.93
C GLU A 403 11.63 -19.59 -7.91
N ALA A 404 12.11 -20.18 -8.98
CA ALA A 404 13.51 -20.62 -9.09
C ALA A 404 14.51 -19.46 -8.99
N LEU A 405 14.21 -18.29 -9.59
CA LEU A 405 15.11 -17.14 -9.57
C LEU A 405 15.05 -16.33 -8.28
N THR A 406 13.95 -16.39 -7.54
CA THR A 406 13.77 -15.68 -6.27
C THR A 406 14.13 -16.53 -5.06
N GLY A 407 14.01 -17.85 -5.18
CA GLY A 407 14.17 -18.79 -4.06
C GLY A 407 13.01 -18.76 -3.05
N VAL A 408 11.89 -18.07 -3.36
CA VAL A 408 10.74 -17.95 -2.49
C VAL A 408 9.54 -18.66 -3.15
N PRO A 409 8.82 -19.56 -2.43
CA PRO A 409 7.74 -20.33 -3.00
C PRO A 409 6.53 -19.46 -3.36
N ILE A 410 5.83 -19.83 -4.44
CA ILE A 410 4.56 -19.21 -4.81
C ILE A 410 3.45 -19.84 -3.98
N ALA A 411 2.87 -19.06 -3.08
CA ALA A 411 1.76 -19.47 -2.22
C ALA A 411 0.39 -19.31 -2.90
N MET A 412 0.24 -18.29 -3.74
CA MET A 412 -1.03 -17.96 -4.38
C MET A 412 -0.81 -17.40 -5.80
N VAL A 413 -1.82 -17.59 -6.68
CA VAL A 413 -1.86 -16.95 -8.01
C VAL A 413 -3.25 -16.37 -8.24
N SER A 414 -3.34 -15.09 -8.55
CA SER A 414 -4.59 -14.43 -8.93
C SER A 414 -4.74 -14.42 -10.46
N THR A 415 -5.81 -15.01 -10.95
CA THR A 415 -6.11 -15.25 -12.37
C THR A 415 -7.25 -14.36 -12.91
N GLY A 416 -7.65 -13.34 -12.15
CA GLY A 416 -8.68 -12.39 -12.53
C GLY A 416 -9.03 -11.41 -11.40
N PRO A 417 -9.96 -10.47 -11.63
CA PRO A 417 -10.29 -9.42 -10.67
C PRO A 417 -11.17 -9.87 -9.51
N ASP A 418 -12.00 -10.91 -9.69
CA ASP A 418 -12.92 -11.39 -8.67
C ASP A 418 -12.18 -12.17 -7.56
N ARG A 419 -12.74 -12.14 -6.36
CA ARG A 419 -12.23 -12.86 -5.17
C ARG A 419 -11.97 -14.34 -5.47
N ASP A 420 -12.90 -15.00 -6.16
CA ASP A 420 -12.87 -16.44 -6.40
C ASP A 420 -11.89 -16.86 -7.50
N GLU A 421 -11.35 -15.91 -8.26
CA GLU A 421 -10.35 -16.13 -9.30
C GLU A 421 -8.94 -16.16 -8.71
N THR A 422 -8.73 -17.09 -7.78
CA THR A 422 -7.47 -17.23 -7.04
C THR A 422 -7.10 -18.71 -6.90
N ILE A 423 -5.90 -19.07 -7.31
CA ILE A 423 -5.31 -20.40 -7.09
C ILE A 423 -4.56 -20.35 -5.75
N LEU A 424 -4.90 -21.25 -4.85
CA LEU A 424 -4.18 -21.48 -3.60
C LEU A 424 -3.20 -22.66 -3.79
N VAL A 425 -1.90 -22.42 -3.56
CA VAL A 425 -0.86 -23.46 -3.55
C VAL A 425 -0.50 -23.80 -2.10
N HIS A 426 -0.21 -22.78 -1.29
CA HIS A 426 0.08 -22.91 0.14
C HIS A 426 -0.67 -21.84 0.91
N HIS A 427 -1.37 -22.24 1.99
CA HIS A 427 -2.16 -21.28 2.75
C HIS A 427 -1.27 -20.53 3.77
N PRO A 428 -1.20 -19.18 3.75
CA PRO A 428 -0.32 -18.41 4.65
C PRO A 428 -0.61 -18.61 6.14
N PHE A 429 -1.84 -18.95 6.51
CA PHE A 429 -2.26 -19.20 7.91
C PHE A 429 -2.07 -20.65 8.40
N HIS A 430 -1.64 -21.57 7.53
CA HIS A 430 -1.47 -22.98 7.88
C HIS A 430 -0.04 -23.48 7.81
#